data_89e2add863c69a0b4076ebfb08128192
#
_entry.id   89e2add863c69a0b4076ebfb08128192
#
_cell.length_a   1.000
_cell.length_b   1.000
_cell.length_c   1.000
_cell.angle_alpha   90.00
_cell.angle_beta   90.00
_cell.angle_gamma   90.00
#
_symmetry.space_group_name_H-M   'P 1'
#
loop_
_entity.id
_entity.type
_entity.pdbx_description
1 polymer ?
#
loop_
_entity_poly.entity_id
_entity_poly.type
_entity_poly.pdbx_seq_one_letter_code
_entity_poly.pdbx_strand_id
1 'polypeptide(L)'
;MKLQNSVRIILAGIVVMLISSCATTPSGPAALAGTWTNSLGTVWTINADGTFHVMATKPKAEIWGKYTVAGDTITVQETRRAGPIPKSCKGPGVYKFTRQDHNTLAFVLVSDKCKPRIQNVTQPWHAK
;
A
#
# COMPACT_ATOMS: atom_id res chain seq x y z
N MET A 1 -44.23 -21.02 -64.18
CA MET A 1 -43.43 -19.96 -63.54
C MET A 1 -43.18 -20.34 -62.07
N LYS A 2 -41.98 -20.72 -61.79
CA LYS A 2 -41.61 -21.04 -60.42
C LYS A 2 -40.96 -19.79 -59.78
N LEU A 3 -41.64 -19.17 -58.85
CA LEU A 3 -41.06 -18.10 -58.03
C LEU A 3 -40.20 -18.75 -56.97
N GLN A 4 -38.88 -18.64 -57.10
CA GLN A 4 -37.96 -19.00 -56.05
C GLN A 4 -37.85 -17.83 -55.09
N ASN A 5 -38.52 -17.98 -53.93
CA ASN A 5 -38.28 -17.08 -52.81
C ASN A 5 -36.98 -17.47 -52.12
N SER A 6 -35.94 -16.75 -52.44
CA SER A 6 -34.68 -16.82 -51.67
C SER A 6 -34.83 -16.07 -50.38
N VAL A 7 -35.10 -16.80 -49.30
CA VAL A 7 -35.03 -16.26 -47.94
C VAL A 7 -33.56 -16.09 -47.60
N ARG A 8 -33.07 -14.85 -47.62
CA ARG A 8 -31.75 -14.49 -47.07
C ARG A 8 -31.90 -14.37 -45.55
N ILE A 9 -31.43 -15.40 -44.85
CA ILE A 9 -31.25 -15.35 -43.42
C ILE A 9 -29.99 -14.51 -43.15
N ILE A 10 -30.19 -13.28 -42.70
CA ILE A 10 -29.11 -12.45 -42.20
C ILE A 10 -28.85 -12.91 -40.77
N LEU A 11 -27.81 -13.71 -40.58
CA LEU A 11 -27.26 -13.97 -39.24
C LEU A 11 -26.55 -12.71 -38.75
N ALA A 12 -27.26 -11.94 -37.94
CA ALA A 12 -26.65 -10.86 -37.16
C ALA A 12 -25.78 -11.49 -36.07
N GLY A 13 -24.48 -11.60 -36.33
CA GLY A 13 -23.51 -12.01 -35.32
C GLY A 13 -23.40 -10.95 -34.25
N ILE A 14 -23.97 -11.23 -33.09
CA ILE A 14 -23.73 -10.41 -31.86
C ILE A 14 -22.30 -10.70 -31.43
N VAL A 15 -21.39 -9.80 -31.78
CA VAL A 15 -20.03 -9.78 -31.18
C VAL A 15 -20.15 -9.26 -29.76
N VAL A 16 -20.23 -10.15 -28.80
CA VAL A 16 -20.11 -9.81 -27.39
C VAL A 16 -18.64 -9.48 -27.14
N MET A 17 -18.30 -8.20 -27.15
CA MET A 17 -17.00 -7.75 -26.68
C MET A 17 -16.95 -7.95 -25.17
N LEU A 18 -16.30 -9.02 -24.73
CA LEU A 18 -15.90 -9.19 -23.34
C LEU A 18 -14.82 -8.16 -23.02
N ILE A 19 -15.24 -7.03 -22.46
CA ILE A 19 -14.32 -6.05 -21.91
C ILE A 19 -13.76 -6.66 -20.62
N SER A 20 -12.62 -7.33 -20.72
CA SER A 20 -11.85 -7.76 -19.56
C SER A 20 -11.32 -6.50 -18.88
N SER A 21 -12.01 -5.99 -17.85
CA SER A 21 -11.46 -4.97 -17.00
C SER A 21 -10.36 -5.62 -16.16
N CYS A 22 -9.09 -5.45 -16.55
CA CYS A 22 -7.96 -5.76 -15.70
C CYS A 22 -7.98 -4.79 -14.53
N ALA A 23 -8.42 -5.26 -13.35
CA ALA A 23 -8.23 -4.52 -12.10
C ALA A 23 -6.72 -4.44 -11.86
N THR A 24 -6.12 -3.27 -12.13
CA THR A 24 -4.71 -3.04 -11.88
C THR A 24 -4.53 -2.89 -10.38
N THR A 25 -3.84 -3.84 -9.74
CA THR A 25 -3.43 -3.70 -8.34
C THR A 25 -2.47 -2.51 -8.24
N PRO A 26 -2.73 -1.53 -7.35
CA PRO A 26 -1.81 -0.42 -7.17
C PRO A 26 -0.42 -0.92 -6.82
N SER A 27 0.61 -0.35 -7.44
CA SER A 27 2.01 -0.66 -7.19
C SER A 27 2.77 0.59 -6.76
N GLY A 28 3.98 0.41 -6.22
CA GLY A 28 4.80 1.51 -5.74
C GLY A 28 4.15 2.27 -4.57
N PRO A 29 4.39 3.58 -4.44
CA PRO A 29 3.83 4.40 -3.34
C PRO A 29 2.30 4.36 -3.27
N ALA A 30 1.60 4.24 -4.40
CA ALA A 30 0.14 4.16 -4.44
C ALA A 30 -0.43 2.92 -3.72
N ALA A 31 0.33 1.83 -3.63
CA ALA A 31 -0.09 0.62 -2.93
C ALA A 31 -0.16 0.81 -1.40
N LEU A 32 0.57 1.78 -0.87
CA LEU A 32 0.71 2.04 0.56
C LEU A 32 0.00 3.32 1.01
N ALA A 33 -0.33 4.23 0.07
CA ALA A 33 -0.93 5.52 0.39
C ALA A 33 -2.24 5.34 1.16
N GLY A 34 -2.39 6.09 2.24
CA GLY A 34 -3.55 6.05 3.12
C GLY A 34 -3.20 6.31 4.56
N THR A 35 -4.22 6.22 5.42
CA THR A 35 -4.07 6.30 6.86
C THR A 35 -4.34 4.93 7.47
N TRP A 36 -3.39 4.46 8.25
CA TRP A 36 -3.36 3.12 8.81
C TRP A 36 -3.25 3.17 10.32
N THR A 37 -3.85 2.21 11.00
CA THR A 37 -3.73 2.06 12.46
C THR A 37 -3.41 0.61 12.82
N ASN A 38 -2.75 0.41 13.96
CA ASN A 38 -2.41 -0.91 14.50
C ASN A 38 -2.94 -1.10 15.92
N SER A 39 -2.73 -2.28 16.48
CA SER A 39 -3.20 -2.64 17.83
C SER A 39 -2.52 -1.84 18.95
N LEU A 40 -1.39 -1.21 18.69
CA LEU A 40 -0.70 -0.33 19.65
C LEU A 40 -1.29 1.09 19.67
N GLY A 41 -2.31 1.37 18.87
CA GLY A 41 -2.92 2.69 18.75
C GLY A 41 -2.10 3.68 17.90
N THR A 42 -1.08 3.19 17.21
CA THR A 42 -0.29 4.01 16.28
C THR A 42 -1.12 4.33 15.04
N VAL A 43 -1.04 5.59 14.60
CA VAL A 43 -1.63 6.06 13.35
C VAL A 43 -0.49 6.42 12.40
N TRP A 44 -0.46 5.80 11.25
CA TRP A 44 0.53 6.02 10.21
C TRP A 44 -0.14 6.55 8.94
N THR A 45 0.15 7.78 8.58
CA THR A 45 -0.31 8.39 7.34
C THR A 45 0.81 8.30 6.31
N ILE A 46 0.56 7.55 5.25
CA ILE A 46 1.50 7.34 4.14
C ILE A 46 0.98 8.14 2.94
N ASN A 47 1.76 9.11 2.50
CA ASN A 47 1.39 9.96 1.38
C ASN A 47 1.98 9.42 0.07
N ALA A 48 1.26 9.57 -1.03
CA ALA A 48 1.71 9.11 -2.34
C ALA A 48 2.95 9.85 -2.86
N ASP A 49 3.29 11.00 -2.27
CA ASP A 49 4.46 11.81 -2.62
C ASP A 49 5.79 11.29 -2.02
N GLY A 50 5.78 10.18 -1.30
CA GLY A 50 6.97 9.61 -0.66
C GLY A 50 7.25 10.14 0.74
N THR A 51 6.30 10.83 1.36
CA THR A 51 6.39 11.27 2.75
C THR A 51 5.46 10.49 3.66
N PHE A 52 5.74 10.47 4.95
CA PHE A 52 4.86 9.88 5.94
C PHE A 52 4.85 10.66 7.25
N HIS A 53 3.78 10.45 8.03
CA HIS A 53 3.60 10.96 9.37
C HIS A 53 3.10 9.85 10.28
N VAL A 54 3.71 9.74 11.47
CA VAL A 54 3.34 8.73 12.47
C VAL A 54 3.00 9.41 13.77
N MET A 55 1.87 9.02 14.34
CA MET A 55 1.51 9.32 15.73
C MET A 55 1.45 8.00 16.50
N ALA A 56 2.46 7.76 17.33
CA ALA A 56 2.54 6.59 18.19
C ALA A 56 2.11 6.93 19.62
N THR A 57 1.53 5.96 20.30
CA THR A 57 1.07 6.08 21.68
C THR A 57 1.88 5.23 22.67
N LYS A 58 2.56 4.17 22.17
CA LYS A 58 3.32 3.22 22.98
C LYS A 58 4.66 2.85 22.32
N PRO A 59 5.75 3.56 22.60
CA PRO A 59 5.85 4.82 23.36
C PRO A 59 5.25 6.00 22.58
N LYS A 60 4.86 7.04 23.30
CA LYS A 60 4.34 8.27 22.67
C LYS A 60 5.42 8.92 21.83
N ALA A 61 5.13 9.12 20.55
CA ALA A 61 6.04 9.77 19.59
C ALA A 61 5.25 10.34 18.42
N GLU A 62 5.74 11.45 17.89
CA GLU A 62 5.26 12.02 16.64
C GLU A 62 6.46 12.15 15.69
N ILE A 63 6.34 11.54 14.50
CA ILE A 63 7.46 11.29 13.60
C ILE A 63 7.05 11.67 12.19
N TRP A 64 7.95 12.33 11.47
CA TRP A 64 7.85 12.62 10.04
C TRP A 64 9.02 11.98 9.32
N GLY A 65 8.78 11.56 8.11
CA GLY A 65 9.84 10.93 7.33
C GLY A 65 9.53 10.84 5.85
N LYS A 66 10.45 10.18 5.16
CA LYS A 66 10.38 9.86 3.74
C LYS A 66 10.48 8.35 3.55
N TYR A 67 9.91 7.87 2.47
CA TYR A 67 10.01 6.47 2.10
C TYR A 67 10.20 6.31 0.60
N THR A 68 10.77 5.18 0.22
CA THR A 68 10.85 4.72 -1.16
C THR A 68 10.31 3.29 -1.24
N VAL A 69 9.76 2.93 -2.38
CA VAL A 69 9.24 1.59 -2.66
C VAL A 69 9.92 1.03 -3.90
N ALA A 70 10.45 -0.18 -3.77
CA ALA A 70 10.99 -0.97 -4.87
C ALA A 70 10.35 -2.37 -4.82
N GLY A 71 9.45 -2.66 -5.76
CA GLY A 71 8.68 -3.91 -5.75
C GLY A 71 7.82 -4.02 -4.50
N ASP A 72 8.06 -5.06 -3.71
CA ASP A 72 7.40 -5.34 -2.42
C ASP A 72 8.16 -4.81 -1.20
N THR A 73 9.21 -4.02 -1.42
CA THR A 73 10.09 -3.54 -0.36
C THR A 73 9.95 -2.03 -0.18
N ILE A 74 9.71 -1.62 1.06
CA ILE A 74 9.69 -0.22 1.49
C ILE A 74 10.95 0.07 2.32
N THR A 75 11.57 1.22 2.05
CA THR A 75 12.62 1.79 2.88
C THR A 75 12.09 3.07 3.51
N VAL A 76 12.06 3.12 4.84
CA VAL A 76 11.60 4.28 5.60
C VAL A 76 12.76 4.99 6.24
N GLN A 77 12.74 6.32 6.21
CA GLN A 77 13.75 7.18 6.82
C GLN A 77 13.06 8.26 7.63
N GLU A 78 13.27 8.25 8.93
CA GLU A 78 12.83 9.32 9.81
C GLU A 78 13.65 10.59 9.54
N THR A 79 12.98 11.71 9.32
CA THR A 79 13.64 13.00 9.05
C THR A 79 13.46 13.99 10.18
N ARG A 80 12.37 13.87 10.95
CA ARG A 80 12.05 14.75 12.08
C ARG A 80 11.16 14.01 13.06
N ARG A 81 11.28 14.35 14.34
CA ARG A 81 10.35 13.93 15.38
C ARG A 81 10.14 15.05 16.40
N ALA A 82 9.03 15.00 17.14
CA ALA A 82 8.85 15.81 18.31
C ALA A 82 9.82 15.32 19.40
N GLY A 83 10.90 16.06 19.60
CA GLY A 83 12.03 15.66 20.44
C GLY A 83 13.22 15.10 19.65
N PRO A 84 14.29 14.65 20.35
CA PRO A 84 15.49 14.14 19.71
C PRO A 84 15.26 12.77 19.08
N ILE A 85 15.85 12.55 17.90
CA ILE A 85 15.83 11.23 17.24
C ILE A 85 16.84 10.33 17.96
N PRO A 86 16.43 9.16 18.49
CA PRO A 86 17.34 8.20 19.07
C PRO A 86 18.41 7.78 18.04
N LYS A 87 19.64 7.60 18.50
CA LYS A 87 20.76 7.24 17.62
C LYS A 87 20.48 6.01 16.76
N SER A 88 19.85 4.98 17.36
CA SER A 88 19.46 3.75 16.66
C SER A 88 18.36 3.94 15.61
N CYS A 89 17.63 5.05 15.66
CA CYS A 89 16.53 5.38 14.74
C CYS A 89 16.92 6.37 13.64
N LYS A 90 18.18 6.85 13.64
CA LYS A 90 18.68 7.78 12.61
C LYS A 90 18.89 7.11 11.25
N GLY A 91 19.12 5.82 11.22
CA GLY A 91 19.27 5.05 9.98
C GLY A 91 17.94 4.61 9.38
N PRO A 92 17.98 4.07 8.14
CA PRO A 92 16.79 3.58 7.47
C PRO A 92 16.27 2.29 8.07
N GLY A 93 14.97 2.05 7.91
CA GLY A 93 14.35 0.76 8.13
C GLY A 93 13.86 0.18 6.80
N VAL A 94 14.12 -1.10 6.58
CA VAL A 94 13.74 -1.81 5.36
C VAL A 94 12.79 -2.96 5.71
N TYR A 95 11.66 -3.01 5.02
CA TYR A 95 10.62 -3.99 5.26
C TYR A 95 10.03 -4.49 3.95
N LYS A 96 9.63 -5.75 3.91
CA LYS A 96 8.72 -6.26 2.86
C LYS A 96 7.29 -6.03 3.30
N PHE A 97 6.44 -5.63 2.37
CA PHE A 97 5.03 -5.42 2.64
C PHE A 97 4.14 -6.33 1.81
N THR A 98 3.00 -6.67 2.37
CA THR A 98 1.93 -7.40 1.72
C THR A 98 0.62 -6.67 1.97
N ARG A 99 -0.10 -6.36 0.92
CA ARG A 99 -1.47 -5.85 1.00
C ARG A 99 -2.43 -7.00 0.77
N GLN A 100 -3.04 -7.49 1.84
CA GLN A 100 -3.93 -8.66 1.80
C GLN A 100 -5.27 -8.32 1.16
N ASP A 101 -5.78 -7.10 1.42
CA ASP A 101 -7.00 -6.53 0.87
C ASP A 101 -6.95 -4.99 0.93
N HIS A 102 -8.06 -4.31 0.64
CA HIS A 102 -8.12 -2.84 0.69
C HIS A 102 -7.91 -2.26 2.09
N ASN A 103 -8.15 -3.06 3.13
CA ASN A 103 -8.18 -2.62 4.52
C ASN A 103 -7.03 -3.14 5.36
N THR A 104 -6.20 -4.03 4.84
CA THR A 104 -5.16 -4.73 5.62
C THR A 104 -3.79 -4.64 4.95
N LEU A 105 -2.81 -4.26 5.73
CA LEU A 105 -1.42 -4.12 5.32
C LEU A 105 -0.52 -4.79 6.36
N ALA A 106 0.47 -5.54 5.91
CA ALA A 106 1.43 -6.23 6.77
C ALA A 106 2.86 -5.98 6.31
N PHE A 107 3.78 -5.90 7.26
CA PHE A 107 5.21 -5.71 7.02
C PHE A 107 6.04 -6.77 7.71
N VAL A 108 7.08 -7.21 7.05
CA VAL A 108 8.09 -8.14 7.57
C VAL A 108 9.44 -7.42 7.57
N LEU A 109 10.15 -7.51 8.69
CA LEU A 109 11.46 -6.89 8.86
C LEU A 109 12.47 -7.49 7.88
N VAL A 110 13.18 -6.62 7.16
CA VAL A 110 14.40 -6.98 6.41
C VAL A 110 15.63 -6.45 7.15
N SER A 111 15.68 -5.17 7.47
CA SER A 111 16.80 -4.55 8.17
C SER A 111 16.36 -3.27 8.88
N ASP A 112 16.53 -3.19 10.17
CA ASP A 112 16.29 -2.00 10.97
C ASP A 112 17.00 -2.12 12.32
N LYS A 113 17.55 -1.03 12.83
CA LYS A 113 18.19 -0.96 14.16
C LYS A 113 17.31 -0.26 15.20
N CYS A 114 16.22 0.34 14.76
CA CYS A 114 15.31 1.10 15.62
C CYS A 114 14.24 0.17 16.22
N LYS A 115 14.50 -0.36 17.40
CA LYS A 115 13.58 -1.30 18.09
C LYS A 115 12.13 -0.82 18.18
N PRO A 116 11.84 0.42 18.60
CA PRO A 116 10.45 0.90 18.65
C PRO A 116 9.79 0.93 17.27
N ARG A 117 10.54 1.27 16.22
CA ARG A 117 10.04 1.26 14.85
C ARG A 117 9.73 -0.17 14.39
N ILE A 118 10.63 -1.12 14.64
CA ILE A 118 10.40 -2.53 14.32
C ILE A 118 9.12 -3.03 14.99
N GLN A 119 8.97 -2.75 16.29
CA GLN A 119 7.80 -3.18 17.07
C GLN A 119 6.49 -2.63 16.51
N ASN A 120 6.46 -1.36 16.08
CA ASN A 120 5.28 -0.75 15.51
C ASN A 120 5.01 -1.22 14.07
N VAL A 121 6.02 -1.19 13.21
CA VAL A 121 5.86 -1.49 11.78
C VAL A 121 5.42 -2.93 11.55
N THR A 122 5.92 -3.87 12.33
CA THR A 122 5.62 -5.31 12.16
C THR A 122 4.28 -5.74 12.77
N GLN A 123 3.51 -4.83 13.37
CA GLN A 123 2.11 -5.10 13.73
C GLN A 123 1.24 -5.17 12.48
N PRO A 124 0.13 -5.92 12.50
CA PRO A 124 -0.87 -5.82 11.44
C PRO A 124 -1.48 -4.41 11.41
N TRP A 125 -1.63 -3.85 10.22
CA TRP A 125 -2.21 -2.54 9.99
C TRP A 125 -3.56 -2.64 9.32
N HIS A 126 -4.49 -1.80 9.76
CA HIS A 126 -5.83 -1.69 9.21
C HIS A 126 -6.07 -0.26 8.73
N ALA A 127 -6.79 -0.14 7.63
CA ALA A 127 -7.21 1.18 7.14
C ALA A 127 -8.07 1.88 8.21
N LYS A 128 -7.78 3.17 8.44
CA LYS A 128 -8.52 4.00 9.38
C LYS A 128 -9.70 4.69 8.70
#